data_594319544b25c82100a4af781ac0d996
#
_entry.id   594319544b25c82100a4af781ac0d996
#
_cell.length_a   1.000
_cell.length_b   1.000
_cell.length_c   1.000
_cell.angle_alpha   90.00
_cell.angle_beta   90.00
_cell.angle_gamma   90.00
#
_symmetry.space_group_name_H-M   'P 1'
#
loop_
_entity.id
_entity.type
_entity.pdbx_description
1 polymer ?
#
loop_
_entity_poly.entity_id
_entity_poly.type
_entity_poly.pdbx_seq_one_letter_code
_entity_poly.pdbx_strand_id
1 'polypeptide(L)'
;AYAVPEGGQNGNYASVGIRDLHQNFLPPFRKAIDAGALSVMTSYNSIDGIPCTSNHYLLTQLLRNEWKFRGFVVSDLYSIEGIHESHFVAPTKENAAIQSVMAGVDVDLGGDAYTNLCHAVQSGQMDKAVIDTAVCRVLRMKFEMGLFEHPYVDPKIAAKTVRRKEHIELARKIAQSSITLLKNENSILPLSKMINKVAVIGPNADNRYNMLGLSLIHISEPTRHLRIS
;
A
#
# COMPACT_ATOMS: atom_id res chain seq x y z
N ALA A 1 -4.26 -10.00 -1.21
CA ALA A 1 -4.00 -10.28 -2.61
C ALA A 1 -4.77 -9.27 -3.45
N TYR A 2 -4.06 -8.54 -4.27
CA TYR A 2 -4.64 -7.51 -5.12
C TYR A 2 -4.99 -8.13 -6.47
N ALA A 3 -6.25 -8.54 -6.64
CA ALA A 3 -6.78 -8.91 -7.94
C ALA A 3 -7.13 -7.64 -8.74
N VAL A 4 -7.44 -7.76 -10.02
CA VAL A 4 -7.84 -6.62 -10.85
C VAL A 4 -9.29 -6.25 -10.51
N PRO A 5 -9.54 -5.09 -9.89
CA PRO A 5 -10.91 -4.65 -9.57
C PRO A 5 -11.69 -4.33 -10.84
N GLU A 6 -12.99 -4.51 -10.80
CA GLU A 6 -13.90 -4.20 -11.89
C GLU A 6 -13.76 -2.74 -12.36
N GLY A 7 -13.66 -2.56 -13.67
CA GLY A 7 -13.47 -1.24 -14.28
C GLY A 7 -12.12 -0.59 -13.99
N GLY A 8 -11.16 -1.31 -13.39
CA GLY A 8 -9.85 -0.76 -13.01
C GLY A 8 -9.93 0.29 -11.90
N GLN A 9 -11.05 0.40 -11.21
CA GLN A 9 -11.24 1.38 -10.14
C GLN A 9 -10.81 0.82 -8.79
N ASN A 10 -10.00 1.59 -8.09
CA ASN A 10 -9.56 1.25 -6.74
C ASN A 10 -10.78 1.15 -5.79
N GLY A 11 -10.85 0.08 -5.04
CA GLY A 11 -11.96 -0.16 -4.11
C GLY A 11 -13.12 -0.99 -4.68
N ASN A 12 -13.24 -1.16 -5.99
CA ASN A 12 -14.26 -2.02 -6.57
C ASN A 12 -14.00 -3.50 -6.25
N TYR A 13 -15.04 -4.32 -6.39
CA TYR A 13 -14.90 -5.76 -6.21
C TYR A 13 -14.07 -6.42 -7.32
N ALA A 14 -13.50 -7.56 -7.01
CA ALA A 14 -12.84 -8.42 -7.98
C ALA A 14 -13.47 -9.81 -7.94
N SER A 15 -13.93 -10.27 -9.09
CA SER A 15 -14.40 -11.64 -9.30
C SER A 15 -13.23 -12.55 -9.58
N VAL A 16 -12.76 -13.29 -8.57
CA VAL A 16 -11.59 -14.17 -8.70
C VAL A 16 -11.89 -15.53 -8.10
N GLY A 17 -11.94 -16.55 -8.92
CA GLY A 17 -12.09 -17.91 -8.43
C GLY A 17 -10.90 -18.36 -7.59
N ILE A 18 -11.14 -19.24 -6.59
CA ILE A 18 -10.13 -19.70 -5.65
C ILE A 18 -8.87 -20.27 -6.32
N ARG A 19 -9.03 -20.99 -7.42
CA ARG A 19 -7.91 -21.53 -8.18
C ARG A 19 -7.04 -20.43 -8.78
N ASP A 20 -7.66 -19.44 -9.40
CA ASP A 20 -6.96 -18.32 -10.02
C ASP A 20 -6.25 -17.47 -8.97
N LEU A 21 -6.93 -17.23 -7.84
CA LEU A 21 -6.34 -16.54 -6.69
C LEU A 21 -5.03 -17.22 -6.25
N HIS A 22 -5.03 -18.55 -6.09
CA HIS A 22 -3.85 -19.30 -5.64
C HIS A 22 -2.75 -19.42 -6.72
N GLN A 23 -3.11 -19.51 -7.99
CA GLN A 23 -2.14 -19.68 -9.07
C GLN A 23 -1.49 -18.38 -9.50
N ASN A 24 -2.24 -17.28 -9.53
CA ASN A 24 -1.81 -16.05 -10.20
C ASN A 24 -1.62 -14.86 -9.23
N PHE A 25 -2.41 -14.75 -8.16
CA PHE A 25 -2.39 -13.56 -7.31
C PHE A 25 -1.65 -13.73 -5.98
N LEU A 26 -1.72 -14.89 -5.37
CA LEU A 26 -1.09 -15.14 -4.06
C LEU A 26 0.42 -15.43 -4.10
N PRO A 27 1.00 -16.05 -5.15
CA PRO A 27 2.40 -16.45 -5.13
C PRO A 27 3.40 -15.32 -4.85
N PRO A 28 3.25 -14.08 -5.39
CA PRO A 28 4.15 -12.98 -5.08
C PRO A 28 4.13 -12.60 -3.59
N PHE A 29 2.96 -12.62 -2.96
CA PHE A 29 2.82 -12.34 -1.52
C PHE A 29 3.47 -13.42 -0.67
N ARG A 30 3.27 -14.68 -1.04
CA ARG A 30 3.96 -15.79 -0.37
C ARG A 30 5.48 -15.62 -0.43
N LYS A 31 6.01 -15.32 -1.61
CA LYS A 31 7.45 -15.10 -1.80
C LYS A 31 7.98 -13.91 -1.01
N ALA A 32 7.21 -12.83 -0.88
CA ALA A 32 7.59 -11.68 -0.07
C ALA A 32 7.68 -12.06 1.43
N ILE A 33 6.74 -12.87 1.92
CA ILE A 33 6.75 -13.37 3.29
C ILE A 33 7.93 -14.31 3.52
N ASP A 34 8.17 -15.25 2.61
CA ASP A 34 9.32 -16.16 2.68
C ASP A 34 10.66 -15.40 2.64
N ALA A 35 10.70 -14.24 2.00
CA ALA A 35 11.84 -13.34 1.97
C ALA A 35 11.98 -12.44 3.21
N GLY A 36 11.07 -12.54 4.19
CA GLY A 36 11.17 -11.85 5.47
C GLY A 36 10.38 -10.53 5.56
N ALA A 37 9.32 -10.35 4.78
CA ALA A 37 8.43 -9.20 4.97
C ALA A 37 7.85 -9.19 6.39
N LEU A 38 7.91 -8.05 7.08
CA LEU A 38 7.49 -7.90 8.47
C LEU A 38 6.08 -7.33 8.63
N SER A 39 5.50 -6.78 7.58
CA SER A 39 4.13 -6.29 7.57
C SER A 39 3.45 -6.55 6.23
N VAL A 40 2.12 -6.63 6.28
CA VAL A 40 1.24 -6.75 5.12
C VAL A 40 0.16 -5.69 5.23
N MET A 41 -0.13 -5.01 4.14
CA MET A 41 -1.23 -4.05 4.06
C MET A 41 -2.43 -4.69 3.37
N THR A 42 -3.63 -4.41 3.85
CA THR A 42 -4.87 -4.81 3.16
C THR A 42 -5.12 -3.92 1.95
N SER A 43 -5.99 -4.33 1.07
CA SER A 43 -6.39 -3.53 -0.09
C SER A 43 -7.85 -3.07 0.02
N TYR A 44 -8.18 -1.99 -0.68
CA TYR A 44 -9.52 -1.40 -0.66
C TYR A 44 -10.59 -2.29 -1.27
N ASN A 45 -10.23 -3.13 -2.26
CA ASN A 45 -11.20 -3.92 -3.00
C ASN A 45 -11.75 -5.10 -2.18
N SER A 46 -12.87 -5.65 -2.62
CA SER A 46 -13.37 -6.95 -2.18
C SER A 46 -12.98 -8.06 -3.17
N ILE A 47 -12.95 -9.28 -2.69
CA ILE A 47 -12.84 -10.50 -3.52
C ILE A 47 -14.11 -11.32 -3.28
N ASP A 48 -14.86 -11.57 -4.36
CA ASP A 48 -16.15 -12.28 -4.31
C ASP A 48 -17.10 -11.73 -3.23
N GLY A 49 -17.19 -10.39 -3.16
CA GLY A 49 -18.07 -9.68 -2.22
C GLY A 49 -17.53 -9.54 -0.79
N ILE A 50 -16.38 -10.12 -0.45
CA ILE A 50 -15.77 -9.98 0.88
C ILE A 50 -14.65 -8.94 0.81
N PRO A 51 -14.77 -7.79 1.51
CA PRO A 51 -13.72 -6.79 1.57
C PRO A 51 -12.40 -7.39 2.05
N CYS A 52 -11.29 -7.10 1.38
CA CYS A 52 -9.98 -7.65 1.76
C CYS A 52 -9.59 -7.30 3.21
N THR A 53 -10.06 -6.15 3.71
CA THR A 53 -9.81 -5.68 5.08
C THR A 53 -10.61 -6.47 6.15
N SER A 54 -11.69 -7.16 5.77
CA SER A 54 -12.44 -8.06 6.67
C SER A 54 -12.39 -9.53 6.23
N ASN A 55 -11.47 -9.89 5.34
CA ASN A 55 -11.40 -11.23 4.79
C ASN A 55 -10.58 -12.16 5.70
N HIS A 56 -11.28 -12.87 6.59
CA HIS A 56 -10.68 -13.84 7.53
C HIS A 56 -9.92 -14.97 6.82
N TYR A 57 -10.38 -15.41 5.65
CA TYR A 57 -9.69 -16.44 4.89
C TYR A 57 -8.28 -15.97 4.47
N LEU A 58 -8.18 -14.78 3.88
CA LEU A 58 -6.89 -14.23 3.46
C LEU A 58 -5.96 -13.93 4.64
N LEU A 59 -6.49 -13.22 5.66
CA LEU A 59 -5.67 -12.61 6.70
C LEU A 59 -5.34 -13.58 7.85
N THR A 60 -6.19 -14.54 8.13
CA THR A 60 -5.99 -15.51 9.21
C THR A 60 -5.72 -16.92 8.69
N GLN A 61 -6.61 -17.50 7.90
CA GLN A 61 -6.44 -18.90 7.49
C GLN A 61 -5.20 -19.06 6.61
N LEU A 62 -5.10 -18.28 5.54
CA LEU A 62 -3.99 -18.36 4.60
C LEU A 62 -2.71 -17.73 5.17
N LEU A 63 -2.76 -16.43 5.48
CA LEU A 63 -1.57 -15.68 5.86
C LEU A 63 -0.95 -16.21 7.15
N ARG A 64 -1.75 -16.41 8.21
CA ARG A 64 -1.22 -16.80 9.53
C ARG A 64 -1.16 -18.29 9.73
N ASN A 65 -2.22 -19.02 9.37
CA ASN A 65 -2.29 -20.46 9.69
C ASN A 65 -1.50 -21.30 8.70
N GLU A 66 -1.58 -21.02 7.39
CA GLU A 66 -0.83 -21.78 6.38
C GLU A 66 0.58 -21.23 6.17
N TRP A 67 0.73 -19.91 5.96
CA TRP A 67 2.02 -19.31 5.64
C TRP A 67 2.86 -18.98 6.86
N LYS A 68 2.30 -19.12 8.09
CA LYS A 68 3.00 -18.90 9.36
C LYS A 68 3.56 -17.47 9.48
N PHE A 69 2.91 -16.50 8.87
CA PHE A 69 3.32 -15.09 8.96
C PHE A 69 3.29 -14.62 10.42
N ARG A 70 4.41 -14.11 10.89
CA ARG A 70 4.61 -13.67 12.29
C ARG A 70 4.50 -12.16 12.48
N GLY A 71 4.51 -11.39 11.38
CA GLY A 71 4.43 -9.94 11.40
C GLY A 71 3.04 -9.40 11.71
N PHE A 72 2.81 -8.14 11.46
CA PHE A 72 1.51 -7.50 11.66
C PHE A 72 0.83 -7.14 10.33
N VAL A 73 -0.48 -6.99 10.39
CA VAL A 73 -1.31 -6.53 9.27
C VAL A 73 -1.79 -5.12 9.56
N VAL A 74 -1.58 -4.21 8.63
CA VAL A 74 -2.10 -2.83 8.68
C VAL A 74 -3.21 -2.67 7.64
N SER A 75 -4.23 -1.91 7.95
CA SER A 75 -5.25 -1.53 6.96
C SER A 75 -4.65 -0.59 5.91
N ASP A 76 -5.24 -0.50 4.74
CA ASP A 76 -5.02 0.67 3.90
C ASP A 76 -5.76 1.88 4.49
N LEU A 77 -5.45 3.08 4.04
CA LEU A 77 -5.95 4.34 4.58
C LEU A 77 -7.48 4.37 4.57
N TYR A 78 -8.13 4.46 5.74
CA TYR A 78 -9.59 4.44 5.92
C TYR A 78 -10.28 3.16 5.39
N SER A 79 -9.56 2.07 5.12
CA SER A 79 -10.19 0.88 4.53
C SER A 79 -11.05 0.09 5.52
N ILE A 80 -10.90 0.32 6.82
CA ILE A 80 -11.79 -0.26 7.84
C ILE A 80 -13.15 0.43 7.80
N GLU A 81 -13.18 1.77 7.75
CA GLU A 81 -14.41 2.53 7.55
C GLU A 81 -15.11 2.14 6.25
N GLY A 82 -14.31 1.87 5.21
CA GLY A 82 -14.82 1.41 3.91
C GLY A 82 -15.64 0.12 3.96
N ILE A 83 -15.49 -0.73 4.97
CA ILE A 83 -16.31 -1.93 5.16
C ILE A 83 -17.79 -1.54 5.39
N HIS A 84 -18.01 -0.43 6.13
CA HIS A 84 -19.33 0.14 6.37
C HIS A 84 -19.75 1.11 5.25
N GLU A 85 -18.89 2.06 4.89
CA GLU A 85 -19.25 3.23 4.08
C GLU A 85 -19.25 2.97 2.57
N SER A 86 -18.42 2.03 2.09
CA SER A 86 -18.21 1.76 0.65
C SER A 86 -18.70 0.38 0.24
N HIS A 87 -18.42 -0.64 1.05
CA HIS A 87 -18.83 -2.02 0.77
C HIS A 87 -20.20 -2.38 1.34
N PHE A 88 -20.69 -1.61 2.33
CA PHE A 88 -22.01 -1.78 2.96
C PHE A 88 -22.24 -3.19 3.56
N VAL A 89 -21.16 -3.87 3.99
CA VAL A 89 -21.24 -5.21 4.58
C VAL A 89 -21.19 -5.19 6.10
N ALA A 90 -21.05 -4.02 6.70
CA ALA A 90 -21.19 -3.79 8.14
C ALA A 90 -22.26 -2.71 8.40
N PRO A 91 -23.18 -2.90 9.37
CA PRO A 91 -24.23 -1.93 9.65
C PRO A 91 -23.73 -0.64 10.30
N THR A 92 -22.59 -0.68 10.99
CA THR A 92 -21.99 0.48 11.68
C THR A 92 -20.47 0.45 11.58
N LYS A 93 -19.81 1.58 11.86
CA LYS A 93 -18.34 1.67 11.96
C LYS A 93 -17.79 0.72 13.04
N GLU A 94 -18.48 0.57 14.17
CA GLU A 94 -18.11 -0.38 15.22
C GLU A 94 -18.11 -1.83 14.72
N ASN A 95 -19.15 -2.24 13.98
CA ASN A 95 -19.20 -3.58 13.37
C ASN A 95 -18.09 -3.76 12.32
N ALA A 96 -17.76 -2.73 11.55
CA ALA A 96 -16.62 -2.75 10.62
C ALA A 96 -15.29 -2.98 11.35
N ALA A 97 -15.06 -2.27 12.47
CA ALA A 97 -13.90 -2.44 13.32
C ALA A 97 -13.79 -3.86 13.89
N ILE A 98 -14.91 -4.41 14.42
CA ILE A 98 -14.97 -5.78 14.92
C ILE A 98 -14.65 -6.78 13.81
N GLN A 99 -15.28 -6.66 12.64
CA GLN A 99 -15.03 -7.55 11.50
C GLN A 99 -13.55 -7.52 11.08
N SER A 100 -12.96 -6.34 11.02
CA SER A 100 -11.57 -6.16 10.61
C SER A 100 -10.58 -6.78 11.60
N VAL A 101 -10.68 -6.46 12.89
CA VAL A 101 -9.76 -7.01 13.90
C VAL A 101 -9.92 -8.53 14.05
N MET A 102 -11.15 -9.03 13.96
CA MET A 102 -11.44 -10.48 13.98
C MET A 102 -10.90 -11.20 12.73
N ALA A 103 -10.86 -10.51 11.58
CA ALA A 103 -10.24 -11.05 10.38
C ALA A 103 -8.72 -11.11 10.47
N GLY A 104 -8.08 -10.31 11.35
CA GLY A 104 -6.65 -10.34 11.59
C GLY A 104 -5.89 -9.06 11.23
N VAL A 105 -6.58 -7.93 11.05
CA VAL A 105 -5.95 -6.61 10.90
C VAL A 105 -5.56 -6.10 12.29
N ASP A 106 -4.29 -5.77 12.45
CA ASP A 106 -3.72 -5.39 13.74
C ASP A 106 -3.65 -3.87 13.94
N VAL A 107 -3.61 -3.10 12.86
CA VAL A 107 -3.44 -1.62 12.88
C VAL A 107 -4.42 -0.96 11.94
N ASP A 108 -5.15 0.02 12.45
CA ASP A 108 -5.99 0.94 11.68
C ASP A 108 -5.14 2.10 11.16
N LEU A 109 -5.08 2.30 9.84
CA LEU A 109 -4.28 3.35 9.23
C LEU A 109 -5.15 4.55 8.82
N GLY A 110 -4.91 5.68 9.47
CA GLY A 110 -5.51 6.97 9.14
C GLY A 110 -6.97 7.14 9.54
N GLY A 111 -7.63 6.05 9.93
CA GLY A 111 -8.99 6.06 10.43
C GLY A 111 -9.08 6.18 11.96
N ASP A 112 -10.30 6.11 12.46
CA ASP A 112 -10.64 6.08 13.88
C ASP A 112 -11.56 4.90 14.24
N ALA A 113 -11.75 3.95 13.32
CA ALA A 113 -12.67 2.82 13.51
C ALA A 113 -12.31 2.02 14.76
N TYR A 114 -11.02 1.79 15.03
CA TYR A 114 -10.56 1.02 16.19
C TYR A 114 -10.77 1.71 17.54
N THR A 115 -11.10 3.00 17.58
CA THR A 115 -11.53 3.66 18.83
C THR A 115 -12.81 3.04 19.39
N ASN A 116 -13.66 2.46 18.53
CA ASN A 116 -14.89 1.78 18.93
C ASN A 116 -14.67 0.41 19.57
N LEU A 117 -13.49 -0.19 19.44
CA LEU A 117 -13.21 -1.51 20.00
C LEU A 117 -13.28 -1.56 21.52
N CYS A 118 -13.02 -0.44 22.21
CA CYS A 118 -13.20 -0.35 23.66
C CYS A 118 -14.64 -0.60 24.07
N HIS A 119 -15.60 0.01 23.36
CA HIS A 119 -17.04 -0.19 23.61
C HIS A 119 -17.45 -1.62 23.24
N ALA A 120 -16.97 -2.17 22.13
CA ALA A 120 -17.26 -3.54 21.73
C ALA A 120 -16.85 -4.59 22.78
N VAL A 121 -15.72 -4.38 23.45
CA VAL A 121 -15.30 -5.26 24.58
C VAL A 121 -16.17 -5.05 25.80
N GLN A 122 -16.46 -3.79 26.18
CA GLN A 122 -17.29 -3.46 27.36
C GLN A 122 -18.72 -3.97 27.23
N SER A 123 -19.27 -3.95 26.01
CA SER A 123 -20.62 -4.46 25.72
C SER A 123 -20.66 -5.99 25.49
N GLY A 124 -19.52 -6.68 25.56
CA GLY A 124 -19.45 -8.14 25.39
C GLY A 124 -19.59 -8.62 23.93
N GLN A 125 -19.49 -7.73 22.95
CA GLN A 125 -19.54 -8.10 21.53
C GLN A 125 -18.24 -8.75 21.04
N MET A 126 -17.13 -8.52 21.75
CA MET A 126 -15.82 -9.05 21.40
C MET A 126 -14.98 -9.36 22.64
N ASP A 127 -14.17 -10.42 22.58
CA ASP A 127 -13.21 -10.73 23.63
C ASP A 127 -11.99 -9.80 23.55
N LYS A 128 -11.59 -9.26 24.70
CA LYS A 128 -10.37 -8.43 24.84
C LYS A 128 -9.11 -9.14 24.31
N ALA A 129 -9.03 -10.45 24.41
CA ALA A 129 -7.90 -11.25 23.94
C ALA A 129 -7.58 -11.04 22.44
N VAL A 130 -8.58 -10.64 21.64
CA VAL A 130 -8.38 -10.29 20.23
C VAL A 130 -7.53 -9.03 20.10
N ILE A 131 -7.82 -7.99 20.89
CA ILE A 131 -7.04 -6.75 20.92
C ILE A 131 -5.63 -7.02 21.44
N ASP A 132 -5.52 -7.78 22.54
CA ASP A 132 -4.22 -8.14 23.12
C ASP A 132 -3.34 -8.87 22.08
N THR A 133 -3.94 -9.75 21.27
CA THR A 133 -3.24 -10.46 20.19
C THR A 133 -2.73 -9.48 19.12
N ALA A 134 -3.54 -8.53 18.68
CA ALA A 134 -3.15 -7.53 17.70
C ALA A 134 -2.00 -6.65 18.22
N VAL A 135 -2.13 -6.15 19.45
CA VAL A 135 -1.09 -5.35 20.13
C VAL A 135 0.21 -6.15 20.26
N CYS A 136 0.14 -7.42 20.69
CA CYS A 136 1.32 -8.28 20.81
C CYS A 136 2.06 -8.46 19.48
N ARG A 137 1.37 -8.54 18.37
CA ARG A 137 2.00 -8.66 17.05
C ARG A 137 2.80 -7.41 16.69
N VAL A 138 2.21 -6.24 16.90
CA VAL A 138 2.88 -4.95 16.62
C VAL A 138 4.07 -4.73 17.57
N LEU A 139 3.89 -4.97 18.86
CA LEU A 139 4.97 -4.81 19.85
C LEU A 139 6.12 -5.78 19.59
N ARG A 140 5.82 -7.02 19.25
CA ARG A 140 6.84 -8.01 18.88
C ARG A 140 7.75 -7.48 17.78
N MET A 141 7.19 -6.93 16.70
CA MET A 141 7.99 -6.39 15.60
C MET A 141 8.85 -5.21 16.06
N LYS A 142 8.34 -4.35 16.93
CA LYS A 142 9.12 -3.25 17.51
C LYS A 142 10.30 -3.76 18.33
N PHE A 143 10.10 -4.81 19.14
CA PHE A 143 11.18 -5.44 19.91
C PHE A 143 12.20 -6.14 18.99
N GLU A 144 11.74 -6.94 18.03
CA GLU A 144 12.62 -7.65 17.08
C GLU A 144 13.46 -6.68 16.23
N MET A 145 12.95 -5.48 15.94
CA MET A 145 13.69 -4.43 15.23
C MET A 145 14.59 -3.57 16.13
N GLY A 146 14.61 -3.81 17.45
CA GLY A 146 15.42 -3.03 18.39
C GLY A 146 14.99 -1.58 18.54
N LEU A 147 13.71 -1.25 18.28
CA LEU A 147 13.23 0.14 18.30
C LEU A 147 13.14 0.75 19.70
N PHE A 148 13.19 -0.08 20.75
CA PHE A 148 13.23 0.39 22.13
C PHE A 148 14.66 0.73 22.57
N GLU A 149 15.64 0.00 22.07
CA GLU A 149 17.07 0.22 22.31
C GLU A 149 17.63 1.34 21.43
N HIS A 150 17.14 1.42 20.19
CA HIS A 150 17.62 2.38 19.17
C HIS A 150 16.45 3.12 18.51
N PRO A 151 15.69 3.96 19.27
CA PRO A 151 14.48 4.62 18.76
C PRO A 151 14.76 5.78 17.80
N TYR A 152 16.01 6.27 17.74
CA TYR A 152 16.37 7.46 16.98
C TYR A 152 17.25 7.14 15.78
N VAL A 153 17.10 7.90 14.71
CA VAL A 153 18.00 7.90 13.55
C VAL A 153 18.75 9.23 13.49
N ASP A 154 19.99 9.19 13.00
CA ASP A 154 20.76 10.41 12.75
C ASP A 154 20.28 11.10 11.45
N PRO A 155 19.71 12.32 11.53
CA PRO A 155 19.28 13.06 10.35
C PRO A 155 20.39 13.29 9.32
N LYS A 156 21.66 13.38 9.76
CA LYS A 156 22.82 13.54 8.85
C LYS A 156 23.04 12.31 7.99
N ILE A 157 22.77 11.11 8.52
CA ILE A 157 22.84 9.86 7.75
C ILE A 157 21.70 9.84 6.71
N ALA A 158 20.48 10.22 7.11
CA ALA A 158 19.36 10.32 6.19
C ALA A 158 19.68 11.27 5.02
N ALA A 159 20.18 12.47 5.29
CA ALA A 159 20.54 13.45 4.28
C ALA A 159 21.63 12.93 3.31
N LYS A 160 22.56 12.10 3.78
CA LYS A 160 23.62 11.49 2.94
C LYS A 160 23.11 10.28 2.14
N THR A 161 22.07 9.61 2.63
CA THR A 161 21.58 8.35 2.04
C THR A 161 20.47 8.59 1.02
N VAL A 162 19.57 9.53 1.30
CA VAL A 162 18.46 9.86 0.40
C VAL A 162 19.01 10.54 -0.86
N ARG A 163 18.51 10.11 -2.03
CA ARG A 163 18.89 10.68 -3.33
C ARG A 163 20.41 10.67 -3.64
N ARG A 164 21.09 9.63 -3.25
CA ARG A 164 22.48 9.41 -3.72
C ARG A 164 22.50 9.40 -5.25
N LYS A 165 23.65 9.72 -5.82
CA LYS A 165 23.86 9.72 -7.26
C LYS A 165 23.42 8.41 -7.92
N GLU A 166 23.78 7.29 -7.29
CA GLU A 166 23.44 5.94 -7.76
C GLU A 166 21.91 5.72 -7.78
N HIS A 167 21.19 6.24 -6.78
CA HIS A 167 19.72 6.14 -6.72
C HIS A 167 19.06 6.95 -7.85
N ILE A 168 19.58 8.15 -8.13
CA ILE A 168 19.08 9.01 -9.19
C ILE A 168 19.34 8.38 -10.55
N GLU A 169 20.55 7.85 -10.76
CA GLU A 169 20.93 7.16 -11.99
C GLU A 169 20.08 5.90 -12.23
N LEU A 170 19.83 5.11 -11.17
CA LEU A 170 18.96 3.93 -11.24
C LEU A 170 17.51 4.31 -11.56
N ALA A 171 16.96 5.30 -10.88
CA ALA A 171 15.62 5.80 -11.14
C ALA A 171 15.46 6.28 -12.59
N ARG A 172 16.45 7.01 -13.10
CA ARG A 172 16.49 7.44 -14.51
C ARG A 172 16.55 6.26 -15.48
N LYS A 173 17.37 5.27 -15.19
CA LYS A 173 17.47 4.05 -16.02
C LYS A 173 16.16 3.28 -16.05
N ILE A 174 15.49 3.13 -14.90
CA ILE A 174 14.19 2.49 -14.81
C ILE A 174 13.15 3.27 -15.62
N ALA A 175 13.07 4.58 -15.45
CA ALA A 175 12.16 5.43 -16.21
C ALA A 175 12.40 5.31 -17.74
N GLN A 176 13.64 5.36 -18.18
CA GLN A 176 14.00 5.18 -19.59
C GLN A 176 13.58 3.81 -20.13
N SER A 177 13.74 2.75 -19.32
CA SER A 177 13.39 1.38 -19.71
C SER A 177 11.87 1.12 -19.72
N SER A 178 11.10 1.91 -18.97
CA SER A 178 9.63 1.77 -18.87
C SER A 178 8.88 2.55 -19.95
N ILE A 179 9.56 3.49 -20.67
CA ILE A 179 8.92 4.24 -21.75
C ILE A 179 8.70 3.33 -22.94
N THR A 180 7.45 3.17 -23.34
CA THR A 180 7.06 2.35 -24.49
C THR A 180 6.64 3.22 -25.67
N LEU A 181 7.29 3.03 -26.83
CA LEU A 181 6.94 3.72 -28.06
C LEU A 181 5.68 3.09 -28.68
N LEU A 182 4.55 3.76 -28.52
CA LEU A 182 3.28 3.26 -29.05
C LEU A 182 3.05 3.62 -30.53
N LYS A 183 3.61 4.74 -30.99
CA LYS A 183 3.43 5.27 -32.34
C LYS A 183 4.59 6.16 -32.72
N ASN A 184 5.11 6.04 -33.95
CA ASN A 184 6.17 6.89 -34.48
C ASN A 184 5.98 7.09 -36.00
N GLU A 185 4.95 7.87 -36.35
CA GLU A 185 4.67 8.20 -37.74
C GLU A 185 5.79 9.09 -38.31
N ASN A 186 6.12 8.83 -39.55
CA ASN A 186 7.20 9.54 -40.28
C ASN A 186 8.58 9.48 -39.60
N SER A 187 8.79 8.52 -38.70
CA SER A 187 10.07 8.35 -37.98
C SER A 187 10.55 9.63 -37.27
N ILE A 188 9.62 10.37 -36.69
CA ILE A 188 9.93 11.65 -36.02
C ILE A 188 10.78 11.47 -34.74
N LEU A 189 10.72 10.28 -34.13
CA LEU A 189 11.55 9.92 -33.01
C LEU A 189 12.67 8.96 -33.44
N PRO A 190 13.91 9.11 -32.90
CA PRO A 190 14.34 10.13 -31.93
C PRO A 190 14.40 11.53 -32.55
N LEU A 191 14.06 12.53 -31.75
CA LEU A 191 14.14 13.93 -32.18
C LEU A 191 15.58 14.29 -32.59
N SER A 192 15.72 15.07 -33.67
CA SER A 192 17.00 15.58 -34.10
C SER A 192 17.64 16.44 -33.00
N LYS A 193 18.95 16.27 -32.78
CA LYS A 193 19.74 17.12 -31.86
C LYS A 193 19.87 18.58 -32.35
N MET A 194 19.46 18.86 -33.59
CA MET A 194 19.49 20.19 -34.20
C MET A 194 18.22 21.02 -33.91
N ILE A 195 17.25 20.43 -33.16
CA ILE A 195 16.04 21.15 -32.76
C ILE A 195 16.40 22.21 -31.72
N ASN A 196 16.14 23.47 -32.06
CA ASN A 196 16.44 24.63 -31.20
C ASN A 196 15.29 25.03 -30.28
N LYS A 197 14.05 24.64 -30.61
CA LYS A 197 12.85 24.99 -29.85
C LYS A 197 11.91 23.78 -29.69
N VAL A 198 11.45 23.56 -28.49
CA VAL A 198 10.43 22.56 -28.19
C VAL A 198 9.34 23.21 -27.34
N ALA A 199 8.09 23.07 -27.74
CA ALA A 199 6.94 23.47 -26.92
C ALA A 199 6.49 22.28 -26.07
N VAL A 200 6.42 22.47 -24.76
CA VAL A 200 5.82 21.50 -23.82
C VAL A 200 4.45 22.06 -23.43
N ILE A 201 3.38 21.36 -23.82
CA ILE A 201 2.00 21.85 -23.72
C ILE A 201 1.18 20.83 -22.92
N GLY A 202 0.34 21.33 -22.03
CA GLY A 202 -0.60 20.51 -21.25
C GLY A 202 -0.71 20.99 -19.81
N PRO A 203 -1.70 20.50 -19.06
CA PRO A 203 -1.94 20.93 -17.67
C PRO A 203 -0.75 20.63 -16.73
N ASN A 204 0.07 19.66 -17.08
CA ASN A 204 1.26 19.26 -16.31
C ASN A 204 2.57 19.81 -16.87
N ALA A 205 2.54 20.63 -17.91
CA ALA A 205 3.74 21.14 -18.59
C ALA A 205 4.68 21.91 -17.64
N ASP A 206 4.13 22.64 -16.67
CA ASP A 206 4.87 23.37 -15.63
C ASP A 206 4.16 23.28 -14.27
N ASN A 207 3.70 22.09 -13.90
CA ASN A 207 3.03 21.86 -12.63
C ASN A 207 3.84 20.89 -11.76
N ARG A 208 4.62 21.44 -10.84
CA ARG A 208 5.46 20.66 -9.92
C ARG A 208 4.63 19.85 -8.91
N TYR A 209 3.47 20.39 -8.52
CA TYR A 209 2.60 19.73 -7.54
C TYR A 209 2.06 18.39 -8.07
N ASN A 210 1.69 18.33 -9.33
CA ASN A 210 1.16 17.10 -9.94
C ASN A 210 2.20 15.98 -10.11
N MET A 211 3.48 16.28 -9.88
CA MET A 211 4.55 15.28 -9.82
C MET A 211 4.65 14.62 -8.44
N LEU A 212 3.96 15.18 -7.43
CA LEU A 212 3.97 14.68 -6.08
C LEU A 212 2.98 13.51 -5.97
N GLY A 213 3.47 12.34 -5.49
CA GLY A 213 2.61 11.21 -5.17
C GLY A 213 1.96 11.33 -3.79
N LEU A 214 1.38 10.25 -3.32
CA LEU A 214 0.74 10.16 -2.00
C LEU A 214 1.74 10.35 -0.84
N SER A 215 3.04 10.07 -1.06
CA SER A 215 4.10 10.32 -0.09
C SER A 215 4.99 11.45 -0.57
N LEU A 216 4.96 12.57 0.13
CA LEU A 216 5.76 13.76 -0.19
C LEU A 216 7.16 13.72 0.43
N ILE A 217 7.44 12.77 1.31
CA ILE A 217 8.69 12.72 2.10
C ILE A 217 9.95 12.54 1.24
N HIS A 218 9.82 11.98 0.05
CA HIS A 218 10.94 11.74 -0.86
C HIS A 218 11.07 12.78 -1.98
N ILE A 219 10.24 13.80 -2.01
CA ILE A 219 10.24 14.83 -3.02
C ILE A 219 10.94 16.05 -2.46
N SER A 220 12.26 16.00 -2.43
CA SER A 220 13.07 17.07 -1.86
C SER A 220 13.40 18.19 -2.84
N GLU A 221 13.33 17.94 -4.15
CA GLU A 221 13.50 18.99 -5.15
C GLU A 221 12.71 18.67 -6.42
N PRO A 222 12.04 19.68 -7.01
CA PRO A 222 11.50 19.54 -8.35
C PRO A 222 12.68 19.30 -9.31
N THR A 223 12.54 18.38 -10.22
CA THR A 223 13.41 18.30 -11.39
C THR A 223 13.45 19.70 -11.99
N ARG A 224 14.62 20.33 -12.03
CA ARG A 224 14.79 21.59 -12.74
C ARG A 224 14.24 21.36 -14.15
N HIS A 225 13.17 22.07 -14.49
CA HIS A 225 12.82 22.19 -15.88
C HIS A 225 14.07 22.70 -16.60
N LEU A 226 14.62 21.89 -17.50
CA LEU A 226 15.58 22.38 -18.45
C LEU A 226 14.85 23.46 -19.27
N ARG A 227 14.97 24.72 -18.84
CA ARG A 227 14.75 25.83 -19.77
C ARG A 227 15.84 25.67 -20.80
N ILE A 228 15.48 25.09 -21.93
CA ILE A 228 16.25 25.21 -23.14
C ILE A 228 15.91 26.62 -23.65
N SER A 229 16.76 27.56 -23.30
CA SER A 229 16.73 28.93 -23.86
C SER A 229 17.13 28.88 -25.30
#